data_6bad7823a58781dfbcba6a5d4c178573
#
_entry.id   6bad7823a58781dfbcba6a5d4c178573
#
_cell.length_a   1.000
_cell.length_b   1.000
_cell.length_c   1.000
_cell.angle_alpha   90.00
_cell.angle_beta   90.00
_cell.angle_gamma   90.00
#
_symmetry.space_group_name_H-M   'P 1'
#
loop_
_entity.id
_entity.type
_entity.pdbx_description
1 polymer ?
#
loop_
_entity_poly.entity_id
_entity_poly.type
_entity_poly.pdbx_seq_one_letter_code
_entity_poly.pdbx_strand_id
1 'polypeptide(L)'
;MIALVSTANAQDRKPLETLKEWRGDNPNEGLAKDSPKFITNAKDLEKLWKAWDIKEKLPEIDFAKEILLVETTRGSRLNLKATLDEKGDLQPLGLATRDLRPGFRYVMITVNKAGIKTIAGKAITPVN
;
A
#
# COMPACT_ATOMS: atom_id res chain seq x y z
N MET A 1 -15.16 -33.25 -1.05
CA MET A 1 -13.74 -33.33 -1.27
C MET A 1 -13.21 -32.20 -2.12
N ILE A 2 -13.72 -32.05 -3.26
CA ILE A 2 -13.30 -31.01 -4.18
C ILE A 2 -13.59 -29.62 -3.65
N ALA A 3 -14.64 -29.48 -2.88
CA ALA A 3 -14.98 -28.21 -2.26
C ALA A 3 -13.86 -27.68 -1.39
N LEU A 4 -13.01 -28.56 -0.93
CA LEU A 4 -11.88 -28.15 -0.11
C LEU A 4 -10.89 -27.30 -0.87
N VAL A 5 -10.84 -27.44 -2.17
CA VAL A 5 -9.91 -26.68 -2.99
C VAL A 5 -10.23 -25.20 -2.92
N SER A 6 -11.52 -24.85 -3.03
CA SER A 6 -11.93 -23.44 -2.95
C SER A 6 -11.64 -22.85 -1.59
N THR A 7 -11.84 -23.64 -0.56
CA THR A 7 -11.58 -23.19 0.80
C THR A 7 -10.09 -22.96 1.00
N ALA A 8 -9.28 -23.86 0.43
CA ALA A 8 -7.84 -23.73 0.52
C ALA A 8 -7.34 -22.42 -0.09
N ASN A 9 -7.93 -21.99 -1.21
CA ASN A 9 -7.51 -20.76 -1.86
C ASN A 9 -7.68 -19.55 -0.96
N ALA A 10 -8.77 -19.50 -0.24
CA ALA A 10 -9.00 -18.38 0.67
C ALA A 10 -8.02 -18.40 1.84
N GLN A 11 -7.60 -19.59 2.25
CA GLN A 11 -6.71 -19.77 3.39
C GLN A 11 -5.24 -19.63 3.03
N ASP A 12 -4.93 -19.65 1.72
CA ASP A 12 -3.54 -19.61 1.27
C ASP A 12 -2.93 -18.22 1.35
N ARG A 13 -3.73 -17.23 1.69
CA ARG A 13 -3.19 -15.88 1.87
C ARG A 13 -2.56 -15.75 3.24
N LYS A 14 -1.32 -15.29 3.24
CA LYS A 14 -0.58 -15.07 4.47
C LYS A 14 -0.46 -13.58 4.73
N PRO A 15 -0.62 -13.15 5.98
CA PRO A 15 -0.38 -11.75 6.30
C PRO A 15 1.11 -11.43 6.12
N LEU A 16 1.39 -10.27 5.56
CA LEU A 16 2.75 -9.78 5.43
C LEU A 16 3.06 -8.88 6.60
N GLU A 17 4.30 -8.97 7.06
CA GLU A 17 4.76 -8.10 8.13
C GLU A 17 4.95 -6.68 7.61
N THR A 18 4.43 -5.71 8.34
CA THR A 18 4.69 -4.30 8.07
C THR A 18 6.05 -3.94 8.65
N LEU A 19 6.97 -3.54 7.78
CA LEU A 19 8.33 -3.20 8.22
C LEU A 19 8.42 -1.78 8.73
N LYS A 20 7.80 -0.84 8.02
CA LYS A 20 7.79 0.57 8.38
C LYS A 20 6.43 1.14 8.06
N GLU A 21 6.05 2.20 8.76
CA GLU A 21 4.75 2.83 8.56
C GLU A 21 4.86 4.34 8.73
N TRP A 22 4.17 5.06 7.85
CA TRP A 22 4.03 6.51 7.94
C TRP A 22 2.55 6.84 7.82
N ARG A 23 2.12 7.82 8.59
CA ARG A 23 0.73 8.27 8.61
C ARG A 23 0.68 9.78 8.60
N GLY A 24 -0.38 10.32 8.04
CA GLY A 24 -0.58 11.75 8.09
C GLY A 24 -1.89 12.16 7.49
N ASP A 25 -2.13 13.46 7.56
CA ASP A 25 -3.31 14.09 7.00
C ASP A 25 -2.88 15.08 5.93
N ASN A 26 -3.77 15.32 4.98
CA ASN A 26 -3.56 16.33 3.96
C ASN A 26 -4.86 17.11 3.77
N PRO A 27 -4.83 18.44 3.83
CA PRO A 27 -6.06 19.23 3.69
C PRO A 27 -6.61 19.28 2.27
N ASN A 28 -5.83 18.91 1.27
CA ASN A 28 -6.26 18.99 -0.12
C ASN A 28 -6.83 17.66 -0.60
N GLU A 29 -8.15 17.55 -0.53
CA GLU A 29 -8.86 16.32 -0.88
C GLU A 29 -8.60 15.86 -2.31
N GLY A 30 -8.38 16.79 -3.21
CA GLY A 30 -8.20 16.47 -4.62
C GLY A 30 -6.95 15.64 -4.89
N LEU A 31 -5.95 15.75 -4.03
CA LEU A 31 -4.72 15.00 -4.23
C LEU A 31 -4.89 13.50 -4.06
N ALA A 32 -5.91 13.07 -3.30
CA ALA A 32 -6.13 11.65 -3.08
C ALA A 32 -6.55 10.91 -4.35
N LYS A 33 -7.13 11.60 -5.32
CA LYS A 33 -7.60 10.98 -6.56
C LYS A 33 -6.46 10.36 -7.36
N ASP A 34 -5.31 10.99 -7.35
CA ASP A 34 -4.16 10.55 -8.13
C ASP A 34 -3.17 9.76 -7.30
N SER A 35 -3.60 9.30 -6.13
CA SER A 35 -2.74 8.52 -5.26
C SER A 35 -2.33 7.21 -5.92
N PRO A 36 -1.04 6.90 -5.96
CA PRO A 36 -0.62 5.56 -6.38
C PRO A 36 -1.03 4.55 -5.32
N LYS A 37 -1.21 3.31 -5.73
CA LYS A 37 -1.49 2.23 -4.80
C LYS A 37 -0.21 1.66 -4.20
N PHE A 38 0.87 1.72 -4.95
CA PHE A 38 2.17 1.24 -4.48
C PHE A 38 3.28 2.00 -5.19
N ILE A 39 4.44 2.01 -4.57
CA ILE A 39 5.64 2.67 -5.11
C ILE A 39 6.79 1.69 -5.01
N THR A 40 7.54 1.56 -6.10
CA THR A 40 8.65 0.62 -6.21
C THR A 40 10.00 1.27 -6.47
N ASN A 41 10.07 2.60 -6.46
CA ASN A 41 11.33 3.30 -6.69
C ASN A 41 11.34 4.65 -5.96
N ALA A 42 12.55 5.15 -5.73
CA ALA A 42 12.74 6.38 -4.96
C ALA A 42 12.23 7.62 -5.69
N LYS A 43 12.29 7.61 -7.01
CA LYS A 43 11.86 8.76 -7.79
C LYS A 43 10.36 9.01 -7.64
N ASP A 44 9.58 7.93 -7.71
CA ASP A 44 8.13 8.05 -7.55
C ASP A 44 7.76 8.45 -6.12
N LEU A 45 8.51 7.97 -5.13
CA LEU A 45 8.30 8.38 -3.76
C LEU A 45 8.56 9.88 -3.58
N GLU A 46 9.63 10.36 -4.17
CA GLU A 46 9.95 11.79 -4.11
C GLU A 46 8.86 12.63 -4.75
N LYS A 47 8.33 12.17 -5.89
CA LYS A 47 7.23 12.86 -6.56
C LYS A 47 5.99 12.95 -5.67
N LEU A 48 5.65 11.84 -5.00
CA LEU A 48 4.51 11.82 -4.11
C LEU A 48 4.70 12.77 -2.93
N TRP A 49 5.89 12.74 -2.34
CA TRP A 49 6.21 13.60 -1.20
C TRP A 49 6.04 15.08 -1.54
N LYS A 50 6.50 15.45 -2.72
CA LYS A 50 6.36 16.83 -3.21
C LYS A 50 4.91 17.17 -3.55
N ALA A 51 4.23 16.26 -4.24
CA ALA A 51 2.85 16.49 -4.66
C ALA A 51 1.92 16.68 -3.47
N TRP A 52 2.16 15.94 -2.40
CA TRP A 52 1.34 16.02 -1.19
C TRP A 52 1.86 17.04 -0.19
N ASP A 53 2.95 17.73 -0.52
CA ASP A 53 3.56 18.75 0.33
C ASP A 53 3.79 18.24 1.76
N ILE A 54 4.35 17.04 1.85
CA ILE A 54 4.63 16.42 3.14
C ILE A 54 5.85 17.09 3.75
N LYS A 55 5.69 17.59 4.97
CA LYS A 55 6.73 18.39 5.61
C LYS A 55 7.81 17.56 6.27
N GLU A 56 7.50 16.32 6.63
CA GLU A 56 8.49 15.43 7.23
C GLU A 56 9.56 15.09 6.21
N LYS A 57 10.70 14.68 6.72
CA LYS A 57 11.81 14.26 5.88
C LYS A 57 11.42 13.07 5.01
N LEU A 58 11.83 13.11 3.74
CA LEU A 58 11.62 11.99 2.82
C LEU A 58 12.31 10.75 3.38
N PRO A 59 11.58 9.63 3.57
CA PRO A 59 12.20 8.44 4.11
C PRO A 59 13.12 7.77 3.10
N GLU A 60 14.14 7.12 3.62
CA GLU A 60 15.01 6.29 2.81
C GLU A 60 14.47 4.87 2.82
N ILE A 61 14.12 4.36 1.66
CA ILE A 61 13.59 3.01 1.51
C ILE A 61 14.45 2.27 0.51
N ASP A 62 14.86 1.06 0.87
CA ASP A 62 15.62 0.21 -0.03
C ASP A 62 14.66 -0.54 -0.94
N PHE A 63 14.35 0.04 -2.08
CA PHE A 63 13.39 -0.54 -3.02
C PHE A 63 13.88 -1.82 -3.69
N ALA A 64 15.13 -2.18 -3.51
CA ALA A 64 15.61 -3.50 -3.93
C ALA A 64 15.04 -4.59 -3.03
N LYS A 65 14.69 -4.25 -1.79
CA LYS A 65 14.22 -5.21 -0.79
C LYS A 65 12.79 -4.97 -0.34
N GLU A 66 12.26 -3.77 -0.51
CA GLU A 66 10.95 -3.40 0.02
C GLU A 66 10.08 -2.73 -1.04
N ILE A 67 8.79 -2.86 -0.86
CA ILE A 67 7.78 -2.15 -1.66
C ILE A 67 6.99 -1.27 -0.71
N LEU A 68 6.65 -0.07 -1.15
CA LEU A 68 5.81 0.84 -0.39
C LEU A 68 4.37 0.74 -0.89
N LEU A 69 3.45 0.50 0.03
CA LEU A 69 2.02 0.52 -0.25
C LEU A 69 1.43 1.82 0.26
N VAL A 70 0.48 2.37 -0.47
CA VAL A 70 -0.14 3.66 -0.13
C VAL A 70 -1.64 3.50 -0.14
N GLU A 71 -2.29 4.02 0.91
CA GLU A 71 -3.74 4.04 0.98
C GLU A 71 -4.21 5.37 1.53
N THR A 72 -5.38 5.82 1.08
CA THR A 72 -5.98 7.07 1.51
C THR A 72 -7.42 6.87 1.90
N THR A 73 -7.93 7.75 2.74
CA THR A 73 -9.34 7.77 3.11
C THR A 73 -9.76 9.17 3.50
N ARG A 74 -11.04 9.48 3.31
CA ARG A 74 -11.62 10.69 3.85
C ARG A 74 -12.21 10.46 5.23
N GLY A 75 -12.18 9.23 5.71
CA GLY A 75 -12.59 8.93 7.08
C GLY A 75 -11.55 9.38 8.08
N SER A 76 -11.93 9.33 9.35
CA SER A 76 -11.04 9.79 10.43
C SER A 76 -9.93 8.80 10.76
N ARG A 77 -10.12 7.52 10.42
CA ARG A 77 -9.13 6.48 10.72
C ARG A 77 -8.90 5.59 9.52
N LEU A 78 -7.68 5.14 9.38
CA LEU A 78 -7.28 4.24 8.30
C LEU A 78 -6.21 3.30 8.81
N ASN A 79 -6.38 2.01 8.54
CA ASN A 79 -5.34 1.01 8.76
C ASN A 79 -5.05 0.32 7.43
N LEU A 80 -3.80 -0.02 7.21
CA LEU A 80 -3.40 -0.70 5.98
C LEU A 80 -2.60 -1.94 6.35
N LYS A 81 -3.00 -3.06 5.76
CA LYS A 81 -2.32 -4.34 5.90
C LYS A 81 -2.18 -4.96 4.53
N ALA A 82 -1.38 -5.99 4.43
CA ALA A 82 -1.18 -6.69 3.17
C ALA A 82 -1.15 -8.18 3.39
N THR A 83 -1.64 -8.92 2.41
CA THR A 83 -1.56 -10.38 2.38
C THR A 83 -0.93 -10.82 1.07
N LEU A 84 -0.34 -12.00 1.08
CA LEU A 84 0.33 -12.56 -0.08
C LEU A 84 -0.21 -13.97 -0.32
N ASP A 85 -0.59 -14.28 -1.56
CA ASP A 85 -1.04 -15.63 -1.89
C ASP A 85 0.11 -16.48 -2.43
N GLU A 86 -0.19 -17.73 -2.73
CA GLU A 86 0.83 -18.67 -3.22
C GLU A 86 1.41 -18.29 -4.57
N LYS A 87 0.66 -17.53 -5.35
CA LYS A 87 1.09 -17.13 -6.68
C LYS A 87 1.95 -15.88 -6.68
N GLY A 88 2.12 -15.28 -5.52
CA GLY A 88 2.90 -14.06 -5.40
C GLY A 88 2.10 -12.79 -5.61
N ASP A 89 0.78 -12.87 -5.51
CA ASP A 89 -0.07 -11.68 -5.61
C ASP A 89 -0.30 -11.09 -4.22
N LEU A 90 0.08 -9.83 -4.08
CA LEU A 90 -0.13 -9.08 -2.85
C LEU A 90 -1.46 -8.36 -2.93
N GLN A 91 -2.27 -8.48 -1.88
CA GLN A 91 -3.51 -7.73 -1.75
C GLN A 91 -3.39 -6.74 -0.61
N PRO A 92 -3.42 -5.43 -0.91
CA PRO A 92 -3.51 -4.44 0.16
C PRO A 92 -4.92 -4.44 0.72
N LEU A 93 -5.01 -4.29 2.03
CA LEU A 93 -6.30 -4.22 2.72
C LEU A 93 -6.36 -2.95 3.52
N GLY A 94 -7.13 -1.98 3.03
CA GLY A 94 -7.35 -0.73 3.73
C GLY A 94 -8.66 -0.82 4.51
N LEU A 95 -8.57 -0.57 5.81
CA LEU A 95 -9.74 -0.53 6.69
C LEU A 95 -9.92 0.89 7.18
N ALA A 96 -11.01 1.51 6.78
CA ALA A 96 -11.26 2.92 7.06
C ALA A 96 -12.62 3.11 7.72
N THR A 97 -12.73 4.16 8.53
CA THR A 97 -14.01 4.57 9.08
C THR A 97 -14.86 5.21 7.97
N ARG A 98 -16.17 5.19 8.16
CA ARG A 98 -17.10 5.68 7.14
C ARG A 98 -17.46 7.15 7.25
N ASP A 99 -16.96 7.81 8.28
CA ASP A 99 -17.21 9.24 8.42
C ASP A 99 -16.44 10.01 7.33
N LEU A 100 -16.87 11.22 7.07
CA LEU A 100 -16.21 12.10 6.11
C LEU A 100 -15.67 13.31 6.84
N ARG A 101 -14.38 13.56 6.69
CA ARG A 101 -13.72 14.72 7.26
C ARG A 101 -13.03 15.52 6.17
N PRO A 102 -12.85 16.81 6.37
CA PRO A 102 -12.13 17.63 5.38
C PRO A 102 -10.73 17.09 5.14
N GLY A 103 -10.27 17.19 3.91
CA GLY A 103 -8.98 16.65 3.54
C GLY A 103 -9.01 15.15 3.42
N PHE A 104 -7.86 14.52 3.55
CA PHE A 104 -7.78 13.06 3.57
C PHE A 104 -6.67 12.61 4.53
N ARG A 105 -6.78 11.37 4.97
CA ARG A 105 -5.73 10.70 5.76
C ARG A 105 -5.03 9.72 4.86
N TYR A 106 -3.74 9.51 5.11
CA TYR A 106 -2.99 8.52 4.37
C TYR A 106 -2.22 7.62 5.31
N VAL A 107 -1.99 6.40 4.85
CA VAL A 107 -1.09 5.45 5.49
C VAL A 107 -0.20 4.87 4.42
N MET A 108 1.08 4.82 4.70
CA MET A 108 2.07 4.17 3.85
C MET A 108 2.78 3.12 4.66
N ILE A 109 2.91 1.92 4.12
CA ILE A 109 3.65 0.86 4.78
C ILE A 109 4.64 0.24 3.81
N THR A 110 5.75 -0.25 4.34
CA THR A 110 6.65 -1.08 3.53
C THR A 110 6.50 -2.52 3.93
N VAL A 111 6.63 -3.39 2.95
CA VAL A 111 6.66 -4.84 3.13
C VAL A 111 7.85 -5.41 2.36
N ASN A 112 8.29 -6.59 2.76
CA ASN A 112 9.40 -7.27 2.09
C ASN A 112 8.96 -7.61 0.66
N LYS A 113 9.82 -7.27 -0.31
CA LYS A 113 9.54 -7.48 -1.72
C LYS A 113 9.64 -8.95 -2.14
N ALA A 114 10.35 -9.76 -1.37
CA ALA A 114 10.59 -11.14 -1.73
C ALA A 114 9.28 -11.92 -1.93
N GLY A 115 9.17 -12.63 -3.03
CA GLY A 115 8.00 -13.43 -3.33
C GLY A 115 6.83 -12.68 -3.94
N ILE A 116 6.91 -11.37 -4.05
CA ILE A 116 5.82 -10.57 -4.63
C ILE A 116 6.04 -10.42 -6.13
N LYS A 117 5.07 -10.89 -6.91
CA LYS A 117 5.10 -10.77 -8.37
C LYS A 117 4.12 -9.73 -8.89
N THR A 118 2.97 -9.63 -8.24
CA THR A 118 1.91 -8.68 -8.61
C THR A 118 1.33 -8.05 -7.36
N ILE A 119 0.69 -6.91 -7.53
CA ILE A 119 -0.06 -6.23 -6.47
C ILE A 119 -1.44 -5.98 -7.01
N ALA A 120 -2.44 -6.59 -6.38
CA ALA A 120 -3.84 -6.53 -6.83
C ALA A 120 -3.95 -6.86 -8.32
N GLY A 121 -3.21 -7.87 -8.75
CA GLY A 121 -3.21 -8.33 -10.13
C GLY A 121 -2.31 -7.58 -11.09
N LYS A 122 -1.69 -6.49 -10.66
CA LYS A 122 -0.80 -5.70 -11.53
C LYS A 122 0.65 -6.11 -11.33
N ALA A 123 1.36 -6.31 -12.43
CA ALA A 123 2.78 -6.63 -12.36
C ALA A 123 3.57 -5.47 -11.76
N ILE A 124 4.55 -5.81 -10.94
CA ILE A 124 5.43 -4.83 -10.32
C ILE A 124 6.78 -4.76 -11.01
N THR A 125 6.85 -5.34 -12.20
CA THR A 125 8.10 -5.37 -12.94
C THR A 125 8.60 -3.94 -13.16
N PRO A 126 9.85 -3.67 -12.82
CA PRO A 126 10.38 -2.33 -13.03
C PRO A 126 10.36 -2.00 -14.51
N VAL A 127 10.01 -0.78 -14.80
CA VAL A 127 10.05 -0.26 -16.15
C VAL A 127 11.47 0.20 -16.41
N ASN A 128 12.06 -0.37 -17.40
CA ASN A 128 13.43 0.00 -17.78
C ASN A 128 13.43 1.23 -18.65
#